data_da0592ae5c39b70a4cf66e9fdb626d5f
#
_entry.id   da0592ae5c39b70a4cf66e9fdb626d5f
#
_cell.length_a   1.000
_cell.length_b   1.000
_cell.length_c   1.000
_cell.angle_alpha   90.00
_cell.angle_beta   90.00
_cell.angle_gamma   90.00
#
_symmetry.space_group_name_H-M   'P 1'
#
loop_
_entity.id
_entity.type
_entity.pdbx_description
1 polymer ?
#
loop_
_entity_poly.entity_id
_entity_poly.type
_entity_poly.pdbx_seq_one_letter_code
_entity_poly.pdbx_strand_id
1 'polypeptide(L)'
;VMHPDGTREYCSLKDCDYHDIAIFLKNIKTVCEESCVCCMEEIHAIFGSSAKSTFSFGETFGVLQGLLIALEIPYHLVPPKTWQKEIWINQDKVVKNSGGKKGTDNKATSINAARRLFPTEDFRRNGKCKSVDDNKCDATLICEYGRRKCL
;
A
#
# COMPACT_ATOMS: atom_id res chain seq x y z
N VAL A 1 -1.96 -4.63 7.05
CA VAL A 1 -3.32 -4.93 7.51
C VAL A 1 -3.74 -3.93 8.57
N MET A 2 -5.00 -3.59 8.60
CA MET A 2 -5.60 -2.74 9.62
C MET A 2 -6.71 -3.55 10.30
N HIS A 3 -6.60 -3.72 11.61
CA HIS A 3 -7.57 -4.46 12.41
C HIS A 3 -8.71 -3.57 12.90
N PRO A 4 -9.87 -4.13 13.26
CA PRO A 4 -11.02 -3.36 13.75
C PRO A 4 -10.72 -2.53 15.01
N ASP A 5 -9.79 -2.98 15.84
CA ASP A 5 -9.33 -2.26 17.04
C ASP A 5 -8.36 -1.10 16.74
N GLY A 6 -8.02 -0.90 15.46
CA GLY A 6 -7.11 0.12 14.98
C GLY A 6 -5.64 -0.28 15.01
N THR A 7 -5.29 -1.48 15.45
CA THR A 7 -3.92 -2.00 15.34
C THR A 7 -3.56 -2.28 13.90
N ARG A 8 -2.26 -2.27 13.58
CA ARG A 8 -1.76 -2.48 12.22
C ARG A 8 -0.59 -3.45 12.21
N GLU A 9 -0.62 -4.32 11.22
CA GLU A 9 0.46 -5.26 10.95
C GLU A 9 1.00 -5.03 9.54
N TYR A 10 2.31 -5.17 9.40
CA TYR A 10 3.00 -4.93 8.14
C TYR A 10 3.90 -6.10 7.78
N CYS A 11 3.85 -6.50 6.52
CA CYS A 11 4.79 -7.42 5.91
C CYS A 11 5.32 -6.78 4.63
N SER A 12 6.63 -6.79 4.43
CA SER A 12 7.28 -6.12 3.30
C SER A 12 8.11 -7.10 2.51
N LEU A 13 7.93 -7.14 1.19
CA LEU A 13 8.76 -7.92 0.26
C LEU A 13 10.24 -7.50 0.24
N LYS A 14 10.63 -6.42 0.93
CA LYS A 14 12.03 -6.07 1.16
C LYS A 14 12.67 -6.89 2.29
N ASP A 15 11.86 -7.45 3.17
CA ASP A 15 12.29 -8.15 4.38
C ASP A 15 11.76 -9.60 4.43
N CYS A 16 10.82 -9.96 3.56
CA CYS A 16 10.10 -11.23 3.49
C CYS A 16 10.10 -11.78 2.07
N ASP A 17 10.01 -13.07 1.91
CA ASP A 17 9.75 -13.73 0.64
C ASP A 17 8.24 -13.99 0.41
N TYR A 18 7.90 -14.58 -0.73
CA TYR A 18 6.49 -14.88 -1.04
C TYR A 18 5.87 -15.95 -0.12
N HIS A 19 6.69 -16.82 0.45
CA HIS A 19 6.23 -17.81 1.42
C HIS A 19 5.84 -17.15 2.73
N ASP A 20 6.66 -16.21 3.21
CA ASP A 20 6.37 -15.41 4.40
C ASP A 20 5.08 -14.60 4.22
N ILE A 21 4.87 -14.01 3.03
CA ILE A 21 3.64 -13.28 2.69
C ILE A 21 2.42 -14.22 2.73
N ALA A 22 2.57 -15.45 2.20
CA ALA A 22 1.49 -16.43 2.23
C ALA A 22 1.10 -16.82 3.66
N ILE A 23 2.09 -17.05 4.53
CA ILE A 23 1.87 -17.33 5.96
C ILE A 23 1.19 -16.15 6.64
N PHE A 24 1.68 -14.92 6.38
CA PHE A 24 1.10 -13.69 6.92
C PHE A 24 -0.38 -13.54 6.55
N LEU A 25 -0.71 -13.66 5.27
CA LEU A 25 -2.10 -13.56 4.79
C LEU A 25 -2.99 -14.68 5.36
N LYS A 26 -2.47 -15.91 5.48
CA LYS A 26 -3.20 -17.02 6.10
C LYS A 26 -3.51 -16.74 7.57
N ASN A 27 -2.56 -16.20 8.32
CA ASN A 27 -2.75 -15.82 9.71
C ASN A 27 -3.81 -14.73 9.85
N ILE A 28 -3.75 -13.69 9.00
CA ILE A 28 -4.76 -12.63 8.98
C ILE A 28 -6.15 -13.21 8.72
N LYS A 29 -6.31 -14.06 7.70
CA LYS A 29 -7.60 -14.70 7.41
C LYS A 29 -8.12 -15.49 8.62
N THR A 30 -7.24 -16.22 9.32
CA THR A 30 -7.62 -16.98 10.51
C THR A 30 -8.11 -16.09 11.65
N VAL A 31 -7.44 -14.93 11.86
CA VAL A 31 -7.79 -13.98 12.94
C VAL A 31 -9.05 -13.20 12.62
N CYS A 32 -9.21 -12.78 11.38
CA CYS A 32 -10.36 -11.97 10.94
C CYS A 32 -11.59 -12.81 10.55
N GLU A 33 -11.49 -14.13 10.67
CA GLU A 33 -12.50 -15.08 10.20
C GLU A 33 -12.88 -14.80 8.74
N GLU A 34 -14.14 -14.67 8.38
CA GLU A 34 -14.57 -14.42 7.00
C GLU A 34 -14.75 -12.93 6.65
N SER A 35 -14.40 -12.03 7.56
CA SER A 35 -14.71 -10.59 7.41
C SER A 35 -13.55 -9.72 6.86
N CYS A 36 -12.48 -10.33 6.34
CA CYS A 36 -11.38 -9.56 5.76
C CYS A 36 -11.57 -9.31 4.26
N VAL A 37 -11.20 -8.12 3.81
CA VAL A 37 -11.13 -7.73 2.40
C VAL A 37 -9.79 -7.05 2.13
N CYS A 38 -9.24 -7.25 0.94
CA CYS A 38 -8.00 -6.63 0.53
C CYS A 38 -8.25 -5.52 -0.49
N CYS A 39 -7.61 -4.36 -0.29
CA CYS A 39 -7.47 -3.33 -1.31
C CYS A 39 -6.05 -3.35 -1.85
N MET A 40 -5.90 -3.57 -3.15
CA MET A 40 -4.62 -3.53 -3.85
C MET A 40 -4.58 -2.35 -4.80
N GLU A 41 -3.44 -1.69 -4.90
CA GLU A 41 -3.24 -0.69 -5.94
C GLU A 41 -3.24 -1.38 -7.32
N GLU A 42 -4.07 -0.86 -8.23
CA GLU A 42 -4.06 -1.30 -9.61
C GLU A 42 -2.80 -0.81 -10.29
N ILE A 43 -1.98 -1.74 -10.77
CA ILE A 43 -0.75 -1.41 -11.48
C ILE A 43 -0.92 -1.59 -12.98
N HIS A 44 -0.35 -0.66 -13.74
CA HIS A 44 -0.28 -0.71 -15.19
C HIS A 44 1.18 -0.72 -15.64
N ALA A 45 1.42 -1.17 -16.85
CA ALA A 45 2.76 -1.06 -17.44
C ALA A 45 3.22 0.41 -17.44
N ILE A 46 4.36 0.67 -16.79
CA ILE A 46 4.92 2.02 -16.69
C ILE A 46 5.74 2.29 -17.94
N PHE A 47 5.29 3.24 -18.76
CA PHE A 47 6.02 3.67 -19.94
C PHE A 47 7.41 4.18 -19.56
N GLY A 48 8.46 3.68 -20.21
CA GLY A 48 9.85 4.07 -19.94
C GLY A 48 10.55 3.28 -18.82
N SER A 49 9.88 2.32 -18.18
CA SER A 49 10.53 1.36 -17.27
C SER A 49 11.28 0.31 -18.06
N SER A 50 12.35 -0.25 -17.47
CA SER A 50 13.04 -1.39 -18.07
C SER A 50 12.13 -2.61 -18.14
N ALA A 51 12.34 -3.47 -19.15
CA ALA A 51 11.61 -4.75 -19.26
C ALA A 51 11.73 -5.58 -17.98
N LYS A 52 12.92 -5.61 -17.36
CA LYS A 52 13.18 -6.31 -16.09
C LYS A 52 12.31 -5.77 -14.95
N SER A 53 12.22 -4.45 -14.80
CA SER A 53 11.40 -3.83 -13.76
C SER A 53 9.91 -4.12 -13.99
N THR A 54 9.45 -3.99 -15.22
CA THR A 54 8.04 -4.26 -15.57
C THR A 54 7.69 -5.73 -15.31
N PHE A 55 8.57 -6.66 -15.67
CA PHE A 55 8.39 -8.09 -15.41
C PHE A 55 8.31 -8.39 -13.91
N SER A 56 9.27 -7.88 -13.11
CA SER A 56 9.29 -8.10 -11.66
C SER A 56 8.06 -7.51 -10.97
N PHE A 57 7.57 -6.35 -11.42
CA PHE A 57 6.31 -5.78 -10.92
C PHE A 57 5.10 -6.65 -11.27
N GLY A 58 5.01 -7.12 -12.50
CA GLY A 58 3.94 -8.01 -12.94
C GLY A 58 3.96 -9.35 -12.22
N GLU A 59 5.14 -9.94 -12.01
CA GLU A 59 5.33 -11.16 -11.23
C GLU A 59 4.80 -10.99 -9.80
N THR A 60 5.29 -9.97 -9.09
CA THR A 60 4.85 -9.68 -7.71
C THR A 60 3.33 -9.49 -7.63
N PHE A 61 2.77 -8.72 -8.55
CA PHE A 61 1.34 -8.45 -8.59
C PHE A 61 0.53 -9.74 -8.82
N GLY A 62 0.97 -10.57 -9.78
CA GLY A 62 0.32 -11.85 -10.06
C GLY A 62 0.41 -12.83 -8.90
N VAL A 63 1.55 -12.92 -8.22
CA VAL A 63 1.71 -13.77 -7.03
C VAL A 63 0.77 -13.33 -5.91
N LEU A 64 0.70 -12.03 -5.62
CA LEU A 64 -0.21 -11.51 -4.58
C LEU A 64 -1.68 -11.80 -4.90
N GLN A 65 -2.12 -11.59 -6.15
CA GLN A 65 -3.48 -11.95 -6.57
C GLN A 65 -3.72 -13.46 -6.44
N GLY A 66 -2.77 -14.29 -6.86
CA GLY A 66 -2.85 -15.74 -6.74
C GLY A 66 -2.98 -16.19 -5.28
N LEU A 67 -2.25 -15.58 -4.35
CA LEU A 67 -2.35 -15.86 -2.92
C LEU A 67 -3.71 -15.45 -2.35
N LEU A 68 -4.23 -14.28 -2.73
CA LEU A 68 -5.56 -13.83 -2.28
C LEU A 68 -6.66 -14.76 -2.78
N ILE A 69 -6.60 -15.18 -4.05
CA ILE A 69 -7.55 -16.13 -4.64
C ILE A 69 -7.47 -17.49 -3.94
N ALA A 70 -6.26 -18.03 -3.76
CA ALA A 70 -6.05 -19.34 -3.12
C ALA A 70 -6.48 -19.37 -1.65
N LEU A 71 -6.38 -18.25 -0.96
CA LEU A 71 -6.84 -18.07 0.41
C LEU A 71 -8.31 -17.62 0.50
N GLU A 72 -8.99 -17.47 -0.61
CA GLU A 72 -10.38 -16.97 -0.67
C GLU A 72 -10.56 -15.63 0.06
N ILE A 73 -9.59 -14.73 -0.06
CA ILE A 73 -9.67 -13.36 0.46
C ILE A 73 -10.20 -12.46 -0.67
N PRO A 74 -11.41 -11.89 -0.53
CA PRO A 74 -11.92 -10.94 -1.50
C PRO A 74 -10.98 -9.75 -1.66
N TYR A 75 -10.78 -9.26 -2.89
CA TYR A 75 -9.95 -8.09 -3.11
C TYR A 75 -10.50 -7.14 -4.16
N HIS A 76 -10.16 -5.87 -4.02
CA HIS A 76 -10.49 -4.80 -4.95
C HIS A 76 -9.21 -4.20 -5.51
N LEU A 77 -9.16 -4.03 -6.83
CA LEU A 77 -8.11 -3.27 -7.51
C LEU A 77 -8.52 -1.80 -7.53
N VAL A 78 -7.67 -0.94 -7.00
CA VAL A 78 -7.95 0.49 -6.84
C VAL A 78 -6.93 1.31 -7.62
N PRO A 79 -7.35 2.07 -8.65
CA PRO A 79 -6.44 2.95 -9.37
C PRO A 79 -5.79 3.99 -8.42
N PRO A 80 -4.49 4.29 -8.59
CA PRO A 80 -3.78 5.24 -7.73
C PRO A 80 -4.50 6.57 -7.56
N LYS A 81 -4.96 7.18 -8.66
CA LYS A 81 -5.67 8.46 -8.61
C LYS A 81 -6.98 8.41 -7.82
N THR A 82 -7.62 7.26 -7.73
CA THR A 82 -8.91 7.10 -7.04
C THR A 82 -8.73 7.19 -5.54
N TRP A 83 -7.82 6.38 -4.96
CA TRP A 83 -7.57 6.43 -3.53
C TRP A 83 -6.87 7.73 -3.11
N GLN A 84 -5.94 8.24 -3.93
CA GLN A 84 -5.25 9.52 -3.67
C GLN A 84 -6.23 10.70 -3.59
N LYS A 85 -7.20 10.77 -4.48
CA LYS A 85 -8.23 11.83 -4.48
C LYS A 85 -9.10 11.79 -3.21
N GLU A 86 -9.38 10.61 -2.69
CA GLU A 86 -10.19 10.43 -1.49
C GLU A 86 -9.43 10.74 -0.20
N ILE A 87 -8.14 10.36 -0.17
CA ILE A 87 -7.34 10.40 1.05
C ILE A 87 -6.58 11.71 1.21
N TRP A 88 -5.99 12.24 0.12
CA TRP A 88 -5.17 13.43 0.19
C TRP A 88 -6.00 14.70 0.25
N ILE A 89 -5.64 15.61 1.14
CA ILE A 89 -6.17 16.96 1.20
C ILE A 89 -5.13 17.98 0.72
N ASN A 90 -5.54 19.23 0.53
CA ASN A 90 -4.62 20.26 0.01
C ASN A 90 -3.41 20.50 0.91
N GLN A 91 -3.55 20.34 2.23
CA GLN A 91 -2.46 20.49 3.19
C GLN A 91 -1.38 19.41 3.09
N ASP A 92 -1.73 18.23 2.56
CA ASP A 92 -0.78 17.12 2.38
C ASP A 92 0.12 17.35 1.16
N LYS A 93 -0.36 18.11 0.15
CA LYS A 93 0.25 18.20 -1.18
C LYS A 93 1.61 18.87 -1.14
N VAL A 94 2.59 18.18 -1.66
CA VAL A 94 3.94 18.70 -1.88
C VAL A 94 4.14 18.88 -3.38
N VAL A 95 4.54 20.08 -3.78
CA VAL A 95 4.83 20.41 -5.19
C VAL A 95 6.31 20.18 -5.46
N LYS A 96 6.62 19.48 -6.52
CA LYS A 96 7.99 19.36 -7.04
C LYS A 96 8.08 19.95 -8.45
N ASN A 97 9.24 20.52 -8.74
CA ASN A 97 9.59 20.97 -10.08
C ASN A 97 10.49 19.92 -10.73
N SER A 98 10.10 19.39 -11.86
CA SER A 98 10.90 18.45 -12.64
C SER A 98 10.90 18.88 -14.11
N GLY A 99 12.09 19.18 -14.65
CA GLY A 99 12.23 19.62 -16.05
C GLY A 99 11.39 20.85 -16.41
N GLY A 100 11.25 21.81 -15.50
CA GLY A 100 10.46 23.05 -15.70
C GLY A 100 8.94 22.87 -15.55
N LYS A 101 8.46 21.65 -15.28
CA LYS A 101 7.03 21.40 -15.03
C LYS A 101 6.77 21.25 -13.53
N LYS A 102 5.75 21.95 -13.04
CA LYS A 102 5.23 21.78 -11.69
C LYS A 102 4.36 20.53 -11.63
N GLY A 103 4.58 19.69 -10.65
CA GLY A 103 3.77 18.48 -10.42
C GLY A 103 3.68 18.15 -8.93
N THR A 104 2.81 17.24 -8.56
CA THR A 104 2.72 16.75 -7.19
C THR A 104 3.84 15.74 -6.92
N ASP A 105 4.53 15.89 -5.80
CA ASP A 105 5.39 14.85 -5.27
C ASP A 105 4.52 13.82 -4.52
N ASN A 106 4.18 12.73 -5.22
CA ASN A 106 3.27 11.74 -4.67
C ASN A 106 3.82 11.10 -3.38
N LYS A 107 5.12 10.79 -3.34
CA LYS A 107 5.75 10.17 -2.16
C LYS A 107 5.68 11.09 -0.95
N ALA A 108 6.13 12.32 -1.09
CA ALA A 108 6.08 13.29 0.00
C ALA A 108 4.64 13.61 0.43
N THR A 109 3.70 13.64 -0.51
CA THR A 109 2.27 13.85 -0.25
C THR A 109 1.67 12.68 0.54
N SER A 110 1.96 11.43 0.15
CA SER A 110 1.53 10.24 0.89
C SER A 110 2.09 10.22 2.32
N ILE A 111 3.36 10.56 2.51
CA ILE A 111 3.97 10.64 3.84
C ILE A 111 3.24 11.65 4.71
N ASN A 112 2.91 12.84 4.19
CA ASN A 112 2.17 13.85 4.93
C ASN A 112 0.76 13.38 5.29
N ALA A 113 0.03 12.78 4.33
CA ALA A 113 -1.29 12.23 4.56
C ALA A 113 -1.29 11.12 5.61
N ALA A 114 -0.31 10.19 5.54
CA ALA A 114 -0.15 9.12 6.51
C ALA A 114 0.10 9.65 7.92
N ARG A 115 1.01 10.61 8.08
CA ARG A 115 1.28 11.25 9.37
C ARG A 115 0.09 12.02 9.93
N ARG A 116 -0.70 12.67 9.09
CA ARG A 116 -1.91 13.38 9.49
C ARG A 116 -2.98 12.41 9.99
N LEU A 117 -3.20 11.30 9.28
CA LEU A 117 -4.25 10.34 9.63
C LEU A 117 -3.85 9.42 10.79
N PHE A 118 -2.57 9.12 10.91
CA PHE A 118 -2.02 8.17 11.88
C PHE A 118 -0.80 8.75 12.60
N PRO A 119 -0.97 9.79 13.42
CA PRO A 119 0.14 10.56 14.00
C PRO A 119 1.02 9.76 14.98
N THR A 120 0.51 8.69 15.56
CA THR A 120 1.22 7.81 16.50
C THR A 120 1.95 6.64 15.80
N GLU A 121 1.74 6.45 14.49
CA GLU A 121 2.30 5.34 13.75
C GLU A 121 3.76 5.59 13.35
N ASP A 122 4.60 4.59 13.55
CA ASP A 122 5.97 4.62 13.04
C ASP A 122 6.02 4.08 11.61
N PHE A 123 6.15 4.99 10.66
CA PHE A 123 6.24 4.66 9.24
C PHE A 123 7.66 4.31 8.76
N ARG A 124 8.62 4.17 9.63
CA ARG A 124 9.93 3.60 9.25
C ARG A 124 9.74 2.11 8.95
N ARG A 125 10.54 1.57 8.02
CA ARG A 125 10.47 0.14 7.70
C ARG A 125 10.75 -0.71 8.94
N ASN A 126 11.75 -0.32 9.72
CA ASN A 126 12.08 -0.91 11.01
C ASN A 126 12.76 0.13 11.91
N GLY A 127 13.00 -0.19 13.18
CA GLY A 127 13.60 0.71 14.17
C GLY A 127 15.03 1.17 13.85
N LYS A 128 15.73 0.50 12.92
CA LYS A 128 17.08 0.88 12.48
C LYS A 128 17.08 1.90 11.34
N CYS A 129 15.96 2.05 10.62
CA CYS A 129 15.82 3.00 9.53
C CYS A 129 15.59 4.41 10.06
N LYS A 130 16.28 5.40 9.46
CA LYS A 130 16.10 6.81 9.80
C LYS A 130 14.97 7.47 8.99
N SER A 131 14.75 6.99 7.78
CA SER A 131 13.75 7.54 6.86
C SER A 131 12.43 6.78 6.93
N VAL A 132 11.35 7.50 6.66
CA VAL A 132 10.01 6.95 6.44
C VAL A 132 10.02 6.07 5.17
N ASP A 133 9.32 4.94 5.22
CA ASP A 133 9.08 4.07 4.07
C ASP A 133 7.77 4.51 3.39
N ASP A 134 7.89 5.08 2.19
CA ASP A 134 6.76 5.54 1.38
C ASP A 134 5.81 4.38 1.01
N ASN A 135 6.31 3.17 0.80
CA ASN A 135 5.45 2.01 0.52
C ASN A 135 4.59 1.64 1.74
N LYS A 136 5.15 1.74 2.95
CA LYS A 136 4.37 1.52 4.18
C LYS A 136 3.27 2.57 4.34
N CYS A 137 3.57 3.83 3.99
CA CYS A 137 2.57 4.90 3.97
C CYS A 137 1.46 4.61 2.95
N ASP A 138 1.81 4.29 1.70
CA ASP A 138 0.84 4.02 0.64
C ASP A 138 -0.05 2.83 0.98
N ALA A 139 0.52 1.72 1.47
CA ALA A 139 -0.24 0.55 1.90
C ALA A 139 -1.24 0.89 3.02
N THR A 140 -0.84 1.72 4.00
CA THR A 140 -1.73 2.16 5.07
C THR A 140 -2.86 3.05 4.54
N LEU A 141 -2.55 3.95 3.61
CA LEU A 141 -3.53 4.86 3.02
C LEU A 141 -4.55 4.14 2.12
N ILE A 142 -4.11 3.13 1.37
CA ILE A 142 -5.03 2.28 0.58
C ILE A 142 -5.93 1.45 1.49
N CYS A 143 -5.41 0.93 2.59
CA CYS A 143 -6.20 0.23 3.59
C CYS A 143 -7.26 1.15 4.22
N GLU A 144 -6.89 2.38 4.58
CA GLU A 144 -7.83 3.40 5.08
C GLU A 144 -8.88 3.79 4.03
N TYR A 145 -8.50 3.86 2.75
CA TYR A 145 -9.44 4.05 1.66
C TYR A 145 -10.50 2.94 1.63
N GLY A 146 -10.07 1.66 1.68
CA GLY A 146 -10.97 0.51 1.71
C GLY A 146 -11.94 0.61 2.89
N ARG A 147 -11.42 0.89 4.09
CA ARG A 147 -12.23 1.07 5.31
C ARG A 147 -13.30 2.16 5.14
N ARG A 148 -12.97 3.31 4.53
CA ARG A 148 -13.93 4.40 4.27
C ARG A 148 -14.99 4.05 3.25
N LYS A 149 -14.67 3.20 2.31
CA LYS A 149 -15.62 2.75 1.27
C LYS A 149 -16.46 1.56 1.70
N CYS A 150 -16.26 1.04 2.90
CA CYS A 150 -16.92 -0.16 3.42
C CYS A 150 -16.75 -1.37 2.48
N LEU A 151 -15.54 -1.49 1.92
CA LEU A 151 -15.17 -2.60 1.05
C LEU A 151 -14.79 -3.80 1.89
#